data_e3995d6f1f8d05c8ac7665695ebae549
#
_entry.id   e3995d6f1f8d05c8ac7665695ebae549
#
_cell.length_a   1.000
_cell.length_b   1.000
_cell.length_c   1.000
_cell.angle_alpha   90.00
_cell.angle_beta   90.00
_cell.angle_gamma   90.00
#
_symmetry.space_group_name_H-M   'P 1'
#
loop_
_entity.id
_entity.type
_entity.pdbx_description
1 polymer ?
#
loop_
_entity_poly.entity_id
_entity_poly.type
_entity_poly.pdbx_seq_one_letter_code
_entity_poly.pdbx_strand_id
1 'polypeptide(L)'
;MAKTLYRTENLELAALLRQLREEAGLVQTGLADRLGRNQTFVSNVELGIRRLDLVELRDYCQSLDISLVKLIERWEVRLRPAAKARRAGKRKA
;
A
#
# COMPACT_ATOMS: atom_id res chain seq x y z
N MET A 1 -7.30 -17.78 -3.81
CA MET A 1 -7.68 -17.40 -4.75
C MET A 1 -7.16 -16.23 -5.43
N ALA A 2 -7.05 -16.32 -6.67
CA ALA A 2 -6.54 -15.24 -7.47
C ALA A 2 -7.30 -13.96 -7.26
N LYS A 3 -8.58 -14.06 -7.00
CA LYS A 3 -9.38 -12.88 -6.80
C LYS A 3 -8.92 -12.01 -5.68
N THR A 4 -8.33 -12.54 -4.62
CA THR A 4 -7.91 -11.72 -3.50
C THR A 4 -6.71 -10.86 -3.82
N LEU A 5 -5.89 -11.29 -4.78
CA LEU A 5 -4.74 -10.49 -5.18
C LEU A 5 -5.17 -9.24 -5.95
N TYR A 6 -6.30 -9.32 -6.61
CA TYR A 6 -6.76 -8.23 -7.46
C TYR A 6 -7.88 -7.40 -6.85
N ARG A 7 -8.08 -7.54 -5.55
CA ARG A 7 -9.07 -6.70 -4.89
C ARG A 7 -8.63 -5.24 -4.97
N THR A 8 -9.61 -4.37 -5.12
CA THR A 8 -9.36 -2.94 -5.22
C THR A 8 -8.54 -2.43 -4.04
N GLU A 9 -8.86 -2.90 -2.83
CA GLU A 9 -8.15 -2.46 -1.64
C GLU A 9 -6.65 -2.78 -1.74
N ASN A 10 -6.33 -3.97 -2.23
CA ASN A 10 -4.94 -4.35 -2.36
C ASN A 10 -4.23 -3.55 -3.44
N LEU A 11 -4.89 -3.33 -4.56
CA LEU A 11 -4.29 -2.57 -5.65
C LEU A 11 -4.08 -1.12 -5.26
N GLU A 12 -5.00 -0.54 -4.49
CA GLU A 12 -4.83 0.81 -4.01
C GLU A 12 -3.69 0.92 -3.00
N LEU A 13 -3.53 -0.10 -2.16
CA LEU A 13 -2.40 -0.09 -1.24
C LEU A 13 -1.08 -0.18 -2.00
N ALA A 14 -1.01 -1.06 -3.00
CA ALA A 14 0.19 -1.19 -3.81
C ALA A 14 0.54 0.13 -4.50
N ALA A 15 -0.47 0.80 -5.06
CA ALA A 15 -0.25 2.08 -5.72
C ALA A 15 0.22 3.15 -4.73
N LEU A 16 -0.34 3.15 -3.53
CA LEU A 16 0.07 4.10 -2.50
C LEU A 16 1.52 3.87 -2.08
N LEU A 17 1.90 2.60 -1.90
CA LEU A 17 3.28 2.30 -1.50
C LEU A 17 4.26 2.74 -2.57
N ARG A 18 3.91 2.58 -3.84
CA ARG A 18 4.76 3.07 -4.92
C ARG A 18 4.86 4.59 -4.88
N GLN A 19 3.73 5.26 -4.68
CA GLN A 19 3.70 6.71 -4.60
C GLN A 19 4.61 7.20 -3.46
N LEU A 20 4.51 6.57 -2.30
CA LEU A 20 5.33 6.96 -1.15
C LEU A 20 6.81 6.74 -1.42
N ARG A 21 7.15 5.66 -2.13
CA ARG A 21 8.54 5.43 -2.51
C ARG A 21 9.04 6.55 -3.41
N GLU A 22 8.23 6.92 -4.40
CA GLU A 22 8.61 7.97 -5.32
C GLU A 22 8.73 9.32 -4.61
N GLU A 23 7.80 9.60 -3.70
CA GLU A 23 7.86 10.83 -2.91
C GLU A 23 9.10 10.88 -2.04
N ALA A 24 9.58 9.73 -1.60
CA ALA A 24 10.80 9.67 -0.80
C ALA A 24 12.07 9.75 -1.65
N GLY A 25 11.92 9.82 -2.97
CA GLY A 25 13.06 9.91 -3.86
C GLY A 25 13.81 8.61 -4.03
N LEU A 26 13.16 7.49 -3.77
CA LEU A 26 13.81 6.18 -3.83
C LEU A 26 13.42 5.43 -5.09
N VAL A 27 14.42 4.76 -5.70
CA VAL A 27 14.13 3.76 -6.71
C VAL A 27 13.85 2.44 -5.99
N GLN A 28 13.32 1.45 -6.71
CA GLN A 28 12.96 0.17 -6.09
C GLN A 28 14.15 -0.50 -5.40
N THR A 29 15.32 -0.47 -6.01
CA THR A 29 16.50 -1.09 -5.39
C THR A 29 16.88 -0.37 -4.10
N GLY A 30 16.74 0.95 -4.07
CA GLY A 30 17.05 1.71 -2.87
C GLY A 30 16.14 1.34 -1.72
N LEU A 31 14.85 1.22 -1.99
CA LEU A 31 13.92 0.79 -0.96
C LEU A 31 14.20 -0.66 -0.52
N ALA A 32 14.48 -1.53 -1.49
CA ALA A 32 14.80 -2.91 -1.18
C ALA A 32 15.99 -3.00 -0.23
N ASP A 33 17.01 -2.19 -0.46
CA ASP A 33 18.19 -2.16 0.41
C ASP A 33 17.80 -1.79 1.84
N ARG A 34 16.95 -0.78 1.99
CA ARG A 34 16.50 -0.37 3.32
C ARG A 34 15.73 -1.47 4.03
N LEU A 35 15.00 -2.26 3.26
CA LEU A 35 14.19 -3.34 3.81
C LEU A 35 14.98 -4.62 4.05
N GLY A 36 16.23 -4.70 3.53
CA GLY A 36 16.98 -5.93 3.59
C GLY A 36 16.40 -7.00 2.68
N ARG A 37 15.76 -6.59 1.58
CA ARG A 37 15.14 -7.50 0.63
C ARG A 37 15.69 -7.20 -0.76
N ASN A 38 15.34 -8.03 -1.74
CA ASN A 38 15.77 -7.77 -3.11
C ASN A 38 14.74 -6.93 -3.87
N GLN A 39 15.14 -6.44 -5.03
CA GLN A 39 14.27 -5.59 -5.84
C GLN A 39 12.99 -6.30 -6.25
N THR A 40 13.07 -7.60 -6.52
CA THR A 40 11.89 -8.37 -6.93
C THR A 40 10.78 -8.29 -5.87
N PHE A 41 11.16 -8.30 -4.60
CA PHE A 41 10.19 -8.16 -3.52
C PHE A 41 9.42 -6.84 -3.65
N VAL A 42 10.15 -5.73 -3.81
CA VAL A 42 9.52 -4.42 -3.93
C VAL A 42 8.67 -4.35 -5.19
N SER A 43 9.21 -4.85 -6.31
CA SER A 43 8.47 -4.84 -7.55
C SER A 43 7.15 -5.60 -7.43
N ASN A 44 7.19 -6.78 -6.81
CA ASN A 44 5.98 -7.59 -6.67
C ASN A 44 4.97 -6.94 -5.72
N VAL A 45 5.44 -6.26 -4.69
CA VAL A 45 4.53 -5.52 -3.81
C VAL A 45 3.83 -4.42 -4.60
N GLU A 46 4.57 -3.68 -5.40
CA GLU A 46 4.00 -2.55 -6.15
C GLU A 46 3.11 -3.00 -7.29
N LEU A 47 3.30 -4.23 -7.78
CA LEU A 47 2.42 -4.79 -8.78
C LEU A 47 1.16 -5.42 -8.18
N GLY A 48 1.09 -5.49 -6.86
CA GLY A 48 -0.07 -6.08 -6.18
C GLY A 48 -0.01 -7.59 -6.11
N ILE A 49 1.10 -8.19 -6.54
CA ILE A 49 1.25 -9.65 -6.56
C ILE A 49 1.63 -10.19 -5.18
N ARG A 50 2.45 -9.45 -4.46
CA ARG A 50 2.92 -9.86 -3.15
C ARG A 50 2.24 -9.00 -2.10
N ARG A 51 1.43 -9.62 -1.25
CA ARG A 51 0.80 -8.90 -0.15
C ARG A 51 1.75 -8.85 1.03
N LEU A 52 1.60 -7.82 1.85
CA LEU A 52 2.38 -7.66 3.06
C LEU A 52 1.51 -7.98 4.26
N ASP A 53 2.05 -8.72 5.22
CA ASP A 53 1.35 -8.80 6.49
C ASP A 53 1.56 -7.50 7.25
N LEU A 54 0.91 -7.36 8.39
CA LEU A 54 0.94 -6.10 9.13
C LEU A 54 2.34 -5.74 9.60
N VAL A 55 3.11 -6.73 10.02
CA VAL A 55 4.48 -6.48 10.49
C VAL A 55 5.36 -6.03 9.33
N GLU A 56 5.24 -6.70 8.19
CA GLU A 56 5.98 -6.29 7.00
C GLU A 56 5.58 -4.89 6.57
N LEU A 57 4.31 -4.57 6.67
CA LEU A 57 3.84 -3.24 6.30
C LEU A 57 4.43 -2.18 7.20
N ARG A 58 4.55 -2.47 8.50
CA ARG A 58 5.17 -1.53 9.42
C ARG A 58 6.64 -1.33 9.07
N ASP A 59 7.35 -2.40 8.73
CA ASP A 59 8.75 -2.29 8.30
C ASP A 59 8.86 -1.43 7.04
N TYR A 60 7.94 -1.63 6.12
CA TYR A 60 7.89 -0.86 4.89
C TYR A 60 7.74 0.63 5.20
N CYS A 61 6.82 0.94 6.12
CA CYS A 61 6.57 2.34 6.52
C CYS A 61 7.81 2.96 7.16
N GLN A 62 8.50 2.21 7.99
CA GLN A 62 9.72 2.72 8.61
C GLN A 62 10.78 3.05 7.56
N SER A 63 10.89 2.22 6.54
CA SER A 63 11.83 2.46 5.46
C SER A 63 11.47 3.67 4.62
N LEU A 64 10.20 4.05 4.63
CA LEU A 64 9.70 5.20 3.88
C LEU A 64 9.54 6.45 4.77
N ASP A 65 9.92 6.35 6.03
CA ASP A 65 9.81 7.46 6.98
C ASP A 65 8.38 7.95 7.15
N ILE A 66 7.44 7.04 7.18
CA ILE A 66 6.05 7.37 7.44
C ILE A 66 5.55 6.45 8.55
N SER A 67 4.67 6.94 9.41
CA SER A 67 4.11 6.08 10.44
C SER A 67 3.08 5.14 9.82
N LEU A 68 2.91 3.98 10.43
CA LEU A 68 1.89 3.04 9.95
C LEU A 68 0.50 3.68 10.02
N VAL A 69 0.24 4.43 11.08
CA VAL A 69 -1.06 5.10 11.23
C VAL A 69 -1.30 6.06 10.06
N LYS A 70 -0.28 6.85 9.71
CA LYS A 70 -0.43 7.79 8.62
C LYS A 70 -0.63 7.08 7.29
N LEU A 71 0.07 5.97 7.08
CA LEU A 71 -0.14 5.18 5.88
C LEU A 71 -1.59 4.70 5.79
N ILE A 72 -2.10 4.17 6.91
CA ILE A 72 -3.47 3.65 6.94
C ILE A 72 -4.47 4.76 6.62
N GLU A 73 -4.25 5.94 7.18
CA GLU A 73 -5.12 7.08 6.89
C GLU A 73 -5.12 7.42 5.40
N ARG A 74 -3.95 7.45 4.78
CA ARG A 74 -3.85 7.75 3.36
C ARG A 74 -4.49 6.67 2.50
N TRP A 75 -4.34 5.42 2.91
CA TRP A 75 -4.96 4.31 2.20
C TRP A 75 -6.48 4.43 2.28
N GLU A 76 -7.00 4.72 3.47
CA GLU A 76 -8.45 4.88 3.62
C GLU A 76 -8.98 6.01 2.75
N VAL A 77 -8.22 7.08 2.62
CA VAL A 77 -8.62 8.17 1.73
C VAL A 77 -8.74 7.69 0.29
N ARG A 78 -7.78 6.87 -0.15
CA ARG A 78 -7.82 6.34 -1.52
C ARG A 78 -9.02 5.43 -1.74
N LEU A 79 -9.48 4.77 -0.69
CA LEU A 79 -10.62 3.86 -0.79
C LEU A 79 -11.96 4.58 -0.65
N ARG A 80 -11.94 5.82 -0.20
CA ARG A 80 -13.14 6.56 0.08
C ARG A 80 -14.13 6.66 -1.07
N PRO A 81 -13.71 6.92 -2.29
CA PRO A 81 -14.67 7.04 -3.39
C PRO A 81 -15.51 5.78 -3.55
N ALA A 82 -14.88 4.61 -3.53
CA ALA A 82 -15.61 3.36 -3.68
C ALA A 82 -16.46 3.08 -2.46
N ALA A 83 -15.92 3.31 -1.27
CA ALA A 83 -16.65 3.09 -0.05
C ALA A 83 -17.83 4.02 0.06
N LYS A 84 -17.65 5.27 -0.32
CA LYS A 84 -18.70 6.24 -0.28
C LYS A 84 -19.82 5.87 -1.23
N ALA A 85 -19.48 5.48 -2.44
CA ALA A 85 -20.49 5.08 -3.40
C ALA A 85 -21.28 3.89 -2.89
N ARG A 86 -20.61 2.95 -2.28
CA ARG A 86 -21.24 1.75 -1.79
C ARG A 86 -22.16 2.03 -0.62
N ARG A 87 -21.82 3.02 0.19
CA ARG A 87 -22.57 3.34 1.38
C ARG A 87 -23.54 4.48 1.22
N ALA A 88 -23.59 5.07 0.05
CA ALA A 88 -24.44 6.24 -0.14
C ALA A 88 -25.87 6.03 0.30
N GLY A 89 -26.36 4.87 0.06
CA GLY A 89 -27.74 4.59 0.42
C GLY A 89 -27.98 4.36 1.89
N LYS A 90 -26.99 3.94 2.61
CA LYS A 90 -27.22 3.63 3.95
C LYS A 90 -26.57 4.52 4.93
N ARG A 91 -25.89 5.47 4.48
CA ARG A 91 -25.29 6.27 5.39
C ARG A 91 -26.21 7.06 6.04
N LYS A 92 -26.62 7.23 6.63
CA LYS A 92 -27.45 7.90 7.12
C LYS A 92 -27.28 8.32 8.07
N ALA A 93 -26.81 8.29 8.26
CA ALA A 93 -26.74 8.61 9.22
C ALA A 93 -26.56 9.26 9.90
#